data_29c0a43aedaafdc6130cbe01d42c6c0f
#
_entry.id   29c0a43aedaafdc6130cbe01d42c6c0f
#
_cell.length_a   1.000
_cell.length_b   1.000
_cell.length_c   1.000
_cell.angle_alpha   90.00
_cell.angle_beta   90.00
_cell.angle_gamma   90.00
#
_symmetry.space_group_name_H-M   'P 1'
#
loop_
_entity.id
_entity.type
_entity.pdbx_description
1 polymer ?
#
loop_
_entity_poly.entity_id
_entity_poly.type
_entity_poly.pdbx_seq_one_letter_code
_entity_poly.pdbx_strand_id
1 'polypeptide(L)'
;SKLMLSIAALLSKGEPLPFTEEETEPMTVIYQTTEDDADDTVVPRFNSAGGNGENLIFIKEDEKSLSFGDNRIAEAIERYHAKLLILDPMSSYIGENCSMNNANETRAEFNHLIAVAKNTGCAIVIIAHMNKMRDTNPLYRTNGSIDIAGAARSILAITRTPNKEAPAARYMVQVKSNLAPTGSAILFEVAEKGVDFISEMEMTAEEAFQSLAPKMG
;
A
#
# COMPACT_ATOMS: atom_id res chain seq x y z
N SER A 1 -2.15 -2.35 -6.40
CA SER A 1 -2.67 -1.14 -7.05
C SER A 1 -4.19 -0.97 -6.88
N LYS A 2 -5.09 -1.83 -7.43
CA LYS A 2 -6.56 -1.62 -7.39
C LYS A 2 -7.11 -1.38 -5.97
N LEU A 3 -6.70 -2.15 -4.96
CA LEU A 3 -7.13 -1.96 -3.57
C LEU A 3 -6.81 -0.55 -3.07
N MET A 4 -5.57 -0.09 -3.27
CA MET A 4 -5.17 1.24 -2.81
C MET A 4 -5.84 2.36 -3.59
N LEU A 5 -6.14 2.16 -4.87
CA LEU A 5 -6.94 3.13 -5.65
C LEU A 5 -8.38 3.22 -5.14
N SER A 6 -9.00 2.10 -4.75
CA SER A 6 -10.35 2.13 -4.14
C SER A 6 -10.35 2.84 -2.78
N ILE A 7 -9.35 2.60 -1.93
CA ILE A 7 -9.21 3.31 -0.65
C ILE A 7 -8.95 4.81 -0.91
N ALA A 8 -8.07 5.14 -1.84
CA ALA A 8 -7.81 6.52 -2.23
C ALA A 8 -9.07 7.23 -2.76
N ALA A 9 -9.90 6.52 -3.52
CA ALA A 9 -11.17 7.04 -4.04
C ALA A 9 -12.13 7.42 -2.90
N LEU A 10 -12.31 6.58 -1.89
CA LEU A 10 -13.11 6.87 -0.70
C LEU A 10 -12.58 8.12 0.02
N LEU A 11 -11.28 8.14 0.35
CA LEU A 11 -10.65 9.26 1.05
C LEU A 11 -10.71 10.57 0.27
N SER A 12 -10.60 10.52 -1.06
CA SER A 12 -10.69 11.72 -1.92
C SER A 12 -12.03 12.43 -1.84
N LYS A 13 -13.07 11.75 -1.37
CA LYS A 13 -14.44 12.27 -1.19
C LYS A 13 -14.83 12.46 0.27
N GLY A 14 -13.99 12.01 1.21
CA GLY A 14 -14.32 11.99 2.62
C GLY A 14 -15.30 10.88 3.01
N GLU A 15 -15.49 9.88 2.13
CA GLU A 15 -16.33 8.73 2.41
C GLU A 15 -15.72 7.82 3.49
N PRO A 16 -16.53 7.14 4.30
CA PRO A 16 -16.04 6.23 5.32
C PRO A 16 -15.16 5.12 4.74
N LEU A 17 -14.12 4.74 5.47
CA LEU A 17 -13.36 3.54 5.15
C LEU A 17 -14.24 2.30 5.37
N PRO A 18 -13.95 1.18 4.68
CA PRO A 18 -14.72 -0.04 4.84
C PRO A 18 -14.85 -0.46 6.31
N PHE A 19 -16.07 -0.82 6.72
CA PHE A 19 -16.43 -1.26 8.07
C PHE A 19 -16.26 -0.19 9.16
N THR A 20 -16.18 1.09 8.77
CA THR A 20 -16.25 2.24 9.68
C THR A 20 -17.45 3.12 9.33
N GLU A 21 -17.91 3.92 10.29
CA GLU A 21 -18.98 4.91 10.08
C GLU A 21 -18.44 6.35 10.08
N GLU A 22 -17.13 6.51 10.25
CA GLU A 22 -16.49 7.83 10.32
C GLU A 22 -16.37 8.45 8.94
N GLU A 23 -17.16 9.47 8.66
CA GLU A 23 -16.92 10.37 7.53
C GLU A 23 -15.77 11.31 7.87
N THR A 24 -14.98 11.68 6.87
CA THR A 24 -13.88 12.61 6.99
C THR A 24 -14.06 13.76 6.01
N GLU A 25 -13.27 14.81 6.15
CA GLU A 25 -13.15 15.80 5.09
C GLU A 25 -12.46 15.16 3.86
N PRO A 26 -12.85 15.55 2.62
CA PRO A 26 -12.16 15.11 1.42
C PRO A 26 -10.64 15.32 1.51
N MET A 27 -9.86 14.31 1.20
CA MET A 27 -8.42 14.31 1.34
C MET A 27 -7.71 14.30 0.00
N THR A 28 -6.67 15.11 -0.14
CA THR A 28 -5.74 15.00 -1.28
C THR A 28 -4.86 13.76 -1.10
N VAL A 29 -4.81 12.95 -2.15
CA VAL A 29 -3.98 11.75 -2.26
C VAL A 29 -2.92 11.96 -3.34
N ILE A 30 -1.67 11.68 -3.01
CA ILE A 30 -0.59 11.57 -4.00
C ILE A 30 -0.41 10.09 -4.34
N TYR A 31 -0.51 9.75 -5.62
CA TYR A 31 -0.27 8.39 -6.11
C TYR A 31 0.91 8.40 -7.08
N GLN A 32 1.94 7.65 -6.75
CA GLN A 32 3.14 7.55 -7.58
C GLN A 32 3.32 6.10 -8.04
N THR A 33 3.47 5.91 -9.34
CA THR A 33 3.69 4.59 -9.93
C THR A 33 4.63 4.67 -11.11
N THR A 34 5.39 3.61 -11.31
CA THR A 34 6.28 3.42 -12.46
C THR A 34 5.86 2.25 -13.36
N GLU A 35 4.88 1.46 -12.90
CA GLU A 35 4.41 0.28 -13.66
C GLU A 35 3.19 0.61 -14.53
N ASP A 36 2.29 1.47 -14.03
CA ASP A 36 1.06 1.85 -14.72
C ASP A 36 1.17 3.32 -15.20
N ASP A 37 0.73 3.62 -16.40
CA ASP A 37 0.62 5.00 -16.88
C ASP A 37 -0.46 5.75 -16.09
N ALA A 38 -0.16 7.00 -15.73
CA ALA A 38 -1.06 7.81 -14.92
C ALA A 38 -2.39 8.09 -15.64
N ASP A 39 -2.32 8.54 -16.89
CA ASP A 39 -3.48 9.01 -17.66
C ASP A 39 -4.27 7.84 -18.25
N ASP A 40 -3.59 6.81 -18.74
CA ASP A 40 -4.23 5.68 -19.42
C ASP A 40 -4.72 4.59 -18.46
N THR A 41 -4.17 4.51 -17.26
CA THR A 41 -4.46 3.40 -16.34
C THR A 41 -4.91 3.85 -14.95
N VAL A 42 -4.12 4.70 -14.27
CA VAL A 42 -4.37 5.04 -12.88
C VAL A 42 -5.61 5.93 -12.73
N VAL A 43 -5.67 7.03 -13.47
CA VAL A 43 -6.80 7.98 -13.44
C VAL A 43 -8.11 7.30 -13.84
N PRO A 44 -8.19 6.52 -14.94
CA PRO A 44 -9.41 5.77 -15.28
C PRO A 44 -9.86 4.79 -14.19
N ARG A 45 -8.93 4.04 -13.58
CA ARG A 45 -9.26 3.11 -12.48
C ARG A 45 -9.73 3.84 -11.22
N PHE A 46 -9.09 4.96 -10.88
CA PHE A 46 -9.48 5.79 -9.75
C PHE A 46 -10.87 6.38 -9.93
N ASN A 47 -11.17 6.92 -11.10
CA ASN A 47 -12.49 7.44 -11.45
C ASN A 47 -13.56 6.33 -11.46
N SER A 48 -13.22 5.14 -11.99
CA SER A 48 -14.13 3.98 -11.98
C SER A 48 -14.44 3.50 -10.56
N ALA A 49 -13.50 3.66 -9.63
CA ALA A 49 -13.72 3.39 -8.22
C ALA A 49 -14.49 4.51 -7.49
N GLY A 50 -14.92 5.55 -8.20
CA GLY A 50 -15.70 6.66 -7.67
C GLY A 50 -14.89 7.81 -7.07
N GLY A 51 -13.58 7.89 -7.33
CA GLY A 51 -12.71 8.92 -6.78
C GLY A 51 -12.99 10.32 -7.33
N ASN A 52 -12.63 11.34 -6.55
CA ASN A 52 -12.62 12.74 -6.99
C ASN A 52 -11.24 13.10 -7.58
N GLY A 53 -11.18 13.27 -8.90
CA GLY A 53 -9.94 13.55 -9.63
C GLY A 53 -9.23 14.84 -9.21
N GLU A 54 -9.93 15.82 -8.63
CA GLU A 54 -9.32 17.04 -8.11
C GLU A 54 -8.41 16.78 -6.90
N ASN A 55 -8.66 15.68 -6.19
CA ASN A 55 -7.92 15.25 -5.02
C ASN A 55 -6.89 14.15 -5.32
N LEU A 56 -6.60 13.84 -6.60
CA LEU A 56 -5.56 12.91 -7.02
C LEU A 56 -4.41 13.67 -7.66
N ILE A 57 -3.23 13.58 -7.06
CA ILE A 57 -2.03 14.31 -7.49
C ILE A 57 -0.92 13.32 -7.86
N PHE A 58 -0.13 13.69 -8.86
CA PHE A 58 1.10 13.00 -9.25
C PHE A 58 2.29 13.96 -9.15
N ILE A 59 3.42 13.47 -8.64
CA ILE A 59 4.70 14.22 -8.66
C ILE A 59 5.33 14.03 -10.03
N LYS A 60 5.70 15.11 -10.68
CA LYS A 60 6.35 15.06 -12.01
C LYS A 60 7.78 14.50 -11.91
N GLU A 61 8.11 13.62 -12.82
CA GLU A 61 9.42 12.97 -12.95
C GLU A 61 10.08 13.31 -14.30
N ASP A 62 10.16 14.61 -14.64
CA ASP A 62 10.57 15.05 -15.97
C ASP A 62 12.06 14.74 -16.29
N GLU A 63 12.98 15.00 -15.36
CA GLU A 63 14.42 14.86 -15.59
C GLU A 63 15.09 13.81 -14.71
N LYS A 64 14.48 13.49 -13.57
CA LYS A 64 15.02 12.58 -12.58
C LYS A 64 13.93 11.73 -11.96
N SER A 65 14.13 10.41 -11.97
CA SER A 65 13.26 9.46 -11.27
C SER A 65 13.16 9.82 -9.79
N LEU A 66 11.99 9.62 -9.21
CA LEU A 66 11.73 9.85 -7.79
C LEU A 66 12.37 8.74 -6.96
N SER A 67 12.96 9.10 -5.83
CA SER A 67 13.42 8.14 -4.82
C SER A 67 12.86 8.46 -3.44
N PHE A 68 12.93 7.54 -2.50
CA PHE A 68 12.46 7.75 -1.13
C PHE A 68 13.13 8.92 -0.42
N GLY A 69 14.40 9.24 -0.79
CA GLY A 69 15.15 10.37 -0.24
C GLY A 69 14.92 11.70 -0.96
N ASP A 70 14.00 11.76 -1.94
CA ASP A 70 13.79 12.95 -2.75
C ASP A 70 12.92 13.99 -2.05
N ASN A 71 13.41 15.23 -1.96
CA ASN A 71 12.70 16.32 -1.31
C ASN A 71 11.38 16.71 -2.00
N ARG A 72 11.22 16.42 -3.30
CA ARG A 72 9.96 16.62 -4.03
C ARG A 72 8.77 15.93 -3.36
N ILE A 73 9.01 14.85 -2.61
CA ILE A 73 7.96 14.17 -1.85
C ILE A 73 7.42 15.09 -0.76
N ALA A 74 8.29 15.63 0.08
CA ALA A 74 7.89 16.54 1.15
C ALA A 74 7.24 17.82 0.60
N GLU A 75 7.85 18.42 -0.43
CA GLU A 75 7.35 19.62 -1.10
C GLU A 75 5.95 19.43 -1.69
N ALA A 76 5.68 18.27 -2.32
CA ALA A 76 4.38 17.96 -2.87
C ALA A 76 3.33 17.75 -1.76
N ILE A 77 3.67 17.02 -0.69
CA ILE A 77 2.78 16.80 0.45
C ILE A 77 2.38 18.15 1.08
N GLU A 78 3.36 19.03 1.31
CA GLU A 78 3.12 20.35 1.90
C GLU A 78 2.30 21.25 0.96
N ARG A 79 2.67 21.31 -0.32
CA ARG A 79 2.01 22.14 -1.32
C ARG A 79 0.54 21.81 -1.51
N TYR A 80 0.21 20.51 -1.56
CA TYR A 80 -1.15 20.03 -1.80
C TYR A 80 -1.89 19.62 -0.54
N HIS A 81 -1.28 19.78 0.63
CA HIS A 81 -1.81 19.35 1.94
C HIS A 81 -2.26 17.89 1.92
N ALA A 82 -1.49 17.04 1.21
CA ALA A 82 -1.84 15.64 1.03
C ALA A 82 -1.85 14.88 2.36
N LYS A 83 -2.84 14.00 2.54
CA LYS A 83 -3.00 13.17 3.73
C LYS A 83 -2.60 11.72 3.50
N LEU A 84 -2.50 11.33 2.25
CA LEU A 84 -2.05 9.99 1.84
C LEU A 84 -1.07 10.11 0.67
N LEU A 85 0.09 9.47 0.80
CA LEU A 85 1.02 9.20 -0.30
C LEU A 85 1.08 7.70 -0.55
N ILE A 86 0.92 7.27 -1.79
CA ILE A 86 1.06 5.87 -2.23
C ILE A 86 2.23 5.77 -3.20
N LEU A 87 3.18 4.87 -2.93
CA LEU A 87 4.33 4.57 -3.78
C LEU A 87 4.23 3.11 -4.28
N ASP A 88 4.13 2.90 -5.58
CA ASP A 88 3.83 1.63 -6.24
C ASP A 88 4.71 1.39 -7.48
N PRO A 89 5.61 0.42 -7.48
CA PRO A 89 6.02 -0.45 -6.39
C PRO A 89 7.23 0.10 -5.61
N MET A 90 7.49 -0.44 -4.43
CA MET A 90 8.63 -0.11 -3.57
C MET A 90 9.98 -0.12 -4.31
N SER A 91 10.19 -1.13 -5.14
CA SER A 91 11.46 -1.35 -5.85
C SER A 91 11.87 -0.20 -6.76
N SER A 92 10.92 0.58 -7.25
CA SER A 92 11.17 1.68 -8.19
C SER A 92 11.63 2.97 -7.52
N TYR A 93 11.41 3.10 -6.21
CA TYR A 93 11.72 4.32 -5.45
C TYR A 93 12.92 4.17 -4.53
N ILE A 94 13.58 3.02 -4.53
CA ILE A 94 14.86 2.83 -3.86
C ILE A 94 15.93 3.51 -4.72
N GLY A 95 16.73 4.41 -4.13
CA GLY A 95 17.74 5.19 -4.86
C GLY A 95 18.71 4.29 -5.64
N GLU A 96 19.14 4.74 -6.82
CA GLU A 96 20.03 3.99 -7.73
C GLU A 96 21.33 3.52 -7.06
N ASN A 97 21.79 4.26 -6.06
CA ASN A 97 22.99 3.95 -5.29
C ASN A 97 22.71 3.13 -4.03
N CYS A 98 21.44 2.75 -3.79
CA CYS A 98 21.02 1.98 -2.62
C CYS A 98 20.91 0.49 -2.99
N SER A 99 21.71 -0.34 -2.39
CA SER A 99 21.56 -1.79 -2.51
C SER A 99 20.49 -2.27 -1.54
N MET A 100 19.43 -2.90 -2.05
CA MET A 100 18.38 -3.54 -1.22
C MET A 100 18.94 -4.60 -0.26
N ASN A 101 20.13 -5.09 -0.53
CA ASN A 101 20.85 -6.04 0.34
C ASN A 101 21.72 -5.33 1.39
N ASN A 102 21.87 -3.99 1.30
CA ASN A 102 22.59 -3.19 2.29
C ASN A 102 21.59 -2.56 3.26
N ALA A 103 21.50 -3.16 4.44
CA ALA A 103 20.57 -2.74 5.50
C ALA A 103 20.70 -1.25 5.88
N ASN A 104 21.93 -0.73 5.94
CA ASN A 104 22.19 0.65 6.37
C ASN A 104 21.70 1.67 5.32
N GLU A 105 21.94 1.41 4.03
CA GLU A 105 21.51 2.29 2.95
C GLU A 105 19.99 2.30 2.83
N THR A 106 19.36 1.12 2.82
CA THR A 106 17.92 0.98 2.80
C THR A 106 17.27 1.70 3.99
N ARG A 107 17.85 1.56 5.19
CA ARG A 107 17.32 2.23 6.38
C ARG A 107 17.43 3.76 6.30
N ALA A 108 18.48 4.31 5.69
CA ALA A 108 18.61 5.75 5.50
C ALA A 108 17.50 6.34 4.63
N GLU A 109 17.18 5.68 3.51
CA GLU A 109 16.09 6.05 2.62
C GLU A 109 14.72 6.02 3.35
N PHE A 110 14.44 4.96 4.10
CA PHE A 110 13.20 4.89 4.89
C PHE A 110 13.14 5.91 6.03
N ASN A 111 14.27 6.26 6.66
CA ASN A 111 14.29 7.30 7.70
C ASN A 111 13.86 8.66 7.15
N HIS A 112 14.19 8.97 5.89
CA HIS A 112 13.72 10.19 5.24
C HIS A 112 12.19 10.20 5.15
N LEU A 113 11.58 9.14 4.61
CA LEU A 113 10.11 9.02 4.53
C LEU A 113 9.44 9.06 5.90
N ILE A 114 10.03 8.42 6.92
CA ILE A 114 9.53 8.46 8.29
C ILE A 114 9.52 9.89 8.82
N ALA A 115 10.60 10.65 8.56
CA ALA A 115 10.67 12.06 8.95
C ALA A 115 9.62 12.90 8.22
N VAL A 116 9.44 12.70 6.91
CA VAL A 116 8.40 13.37 6.13
C VAL A 116 7.02 13.06 6.70
N ALA A 117 6.67 11.79 6.91
CA ALA A 117 5.39 11.39 7.49
C ALA A 117 5.14 12.04 8.86
N LYS A 118 6.16 12.05 9.73
CA LYS A 118 6.07 12.65 11.07
C LYS A 118 5.86 14.17 11.03
N ASN A 119 6.58 14.86 10.14
CA ASN A 119 6.57 16.32 10.07
C ASN A 119 5.30 16.86 9.39
N THR A 120 4.76 16.15 8.41
CA THR A 120 3.60 16.58 7.61
C THR A 120 2.28 16.00 8.11
N GLY A 121 2.32 14.93 8.91
CA GLY A 121 1.13 14.17 9.30
C GLY A 121 0.51 13.38 8.14
N CYS A 122 1.23 13.23 7.00
CA CYS A 122 0.80 12.44 5.86
C CYS A 122 1.04 10.95 6.12
N ALA A 123 0.02 10.11 5.88
CA ALA A 123 0.21 8.66 5.85
C ALA A 123 0.97 8.26 4.58
N ILE A 124 2.00 7.44 4.71
CA ILE A 124 2.77 6.94 3.55
C ILE A 124 2.56 5.43 3.44
N VAL A 125 2.01 5.00 2.32
CA VAL A 125 1.80 3.59 1.97
C VAL A 125 2.76 3.20 0.84
N ILE A 126 3.51 2.14 1.06
CA ILE A 126 4.46 1.60 0.09
C ILE A 126 3.98 0.22 -0.32
N ILE A 127 3.76 0.01 -1.61
CA ILE A 127 3.33 -1.28 -2.15
C ILE A 127 4.57 -2.09 -2.52
N ALA A 128 4.67 -3.28 -1.93
CA ALA A 128 5.76 -4.20 -2.20
C ALA A 128 5.24 -5.54 -2.72
N HIS A 129 5.93 -6.10 -3.70
CA HIS A 129 5.64 -7.44 -4.19
C HIS A 129 6.32 -8.49 -3.34
N MET A 130 5.59 -9.56 -3.02
CA MET A 130 6.12 -10.70 -2.29
C MET A 130 6.88 -11.63 -3.24
N ASN A 131 8.06 -12.09 -2.81
CA ASN A 131 8.77 -13.13 -3.54
C ASN A 131 8.05 -14.49 -3.47
N LYS A 132 8.34 -15.38 -4.42
CA LYS A 132 7.67 -16.67 -4.56
C LYS A 132 8.11 -17.74 -3.53
N MET A 133 9.00 -17.42 -2.61
CA MET A 133 9.49 -18.36 -1.59
C MET A 133 8.38 -18.67 -0.60
N ARG A 134 7.92 -19.95 -0.59
CA ARG A 134 6.75 -20.39 0.20
C ARG A 134 7.08 -20.72 1.67
N ASP A 135 8.34 -20.97 1.98
CA ASP A 135 8.76 -21.54 3.28
C ASP A 135 9.25 -20.50 4.29
N THR A 136 9.13 -19.21 4.00
CA THR A 136 9.54 -18.13 4.91
C THR A 136 8.34 -17.47 5.56
N ASN A 137 8.53 -16.97 6.78
CA ASN A 137 7.55 -16.17 7.50
C ASN A 137 7.03 -15.03 6.58
N PRO A 138 5.72 -14.79 6.50
CA PRO A 138 5.11 -13.73 5.70
C PRO A 138 5.77 -12.36 5.85
N LEU A 139 6.26 -12.04 7.05
CA LEU A 139 6.99 -10.80 7.36
C LEU A 139 8.25 -10.61 6.50
N TYR A 140 8.91 -11.70 6.09
CA TYR A 140 10.18 -11.68 5.35
C TYR A 140 10.03 -12.04 3.86
N ARG A 141 8.80 -12.14 3.37
CA ARG A 141 8.52 -12.45 1.94
C ARG A 141 8.62 -11.24 1.03
N THR A 142 8.77 -10.04 1.55
CA THR A 142 9.02 -8.86 0.72
C THR A 142 10.41 -8.94 0.10
N ASN A 143 10.53 -8.54 -1.16
CA ASN A 143 11.83 -8.35 -1.80
C ASN A 143 12.54 -7.20 -1.09
N GLY A 144 13.37 -7.51 -0.10
CA GLY A 144 14.08 -6.52 0.69
C GLY A 144 14.62 -7.09 1.98
N SER A 145 15.47 -6.32 2.64
CA SER A 145 16.07 -6.72 3.90
C SER A 145 15.05 -6.75 5.05
N ILE A 146 15.36 -7.48 6.10
CA ILE A 146 14.62 -7.49 7.39
C ILE A 146 14.40 -6.06 7.90
N ASP A 147 15.29 -5.12 7.55
CA ASP A 147 15.22 -3.72 7.96
C ASP A 147 14.03 -2.96 7.36
N ILE A 148 13.55 -3.33 6.17
CA ILE A 148 12.32 -2.76 5.59
C ILE A 148 11.12 -3.08 6.48
N ALA A 149 10.98 -4.35 6.86
CA ALA A 149 9.96 -4.77 7.81
C ALA A 149 10.13 -4.08 9.18
N GLY A 150 11.39 -3.82 9.58
CA GLY A 150 11.73 -3.06 10.79
C GLY A 150 11.26 -1.60 10.75
N ALA A 151 11.41 -0.94 9.62
CA ALA A 151 11.06 0.48 9.43
C ALA A 151 9.54 0.72 9.42
N ALA A 152 8.76 -0.19 8.83
CA ALA A 152 7.32 -0.04 8.73
C ALA A 152 6.62 -0.11 10.11
N ARG A 153 5.66 0.81 10.36
CA ARG A 153 4.82 0.82 11.56
C ARG A 153 3.69 -0.21 11.50
N SER A 154 3.17 -0.44 10.31
CA SER A 154 2.17 -1.46 10.03
C SER A 154 2.53 -2.17 8.72
N ILE A 155 2.30 -3.48 8.65
CA ILE A 155 2.48 -4.27 7.44
C ILE A 155 1.18 -5.03 7.21
N LEU A 156 0.57 -4.77 6.05
CA LEU A 156 -0.61 -5.47 5.58
C LEU A 156 -0.19 -6.42 4.46
N ALA A 157 -0.63 -7.66 4.53
CA ALA A 157 -0.39 -8.63 3.47
C ALA A 157 -1.71 -8.96 2.77
N ILE A 158 -1.62 -9.08 1.43
CA ILE A 158 -2.73 -9.48 0.60
C ILE A 158 -2.48 -10.89 0.10
N THR A 159 -3.43 -11.78 0.32
CA THR A 159 -3.34 -13.18 -0.12
C THR A 159 -4.62 -13.64 -0.80
N ARG A 160 -4.55 -14.70 -1.60
CA ARG A 160 -5.74 -15.32 -2.21
C ARG A 160 -6.52 -16.06 -1.14
N THR A 161 -7.82 -16.22 -1.36
CA THR A 161 -8.62 -17.15 -0.58
C THR A 161 -8.44 -18.58 -1.10
N PRO A 162 -8.67 -19.61 -0.27
CA PRO A 162 -8.65 -21.00 -0.74
C PRO A 162 -9.88 -21.35 -1.58
N ASN A 163 -10.89 -20.48 -1.64
CA ASN A 163 -12.12 -20.71 -2.38
C ASN A 163 -11.86 -20.59 -3.89
N LYS A 164 -11.93 -21.72 -4.58
CA LYS A 164 -11.72 -21.80 -6.03
C LYS A 164 -12.90 -21.24 -6.84
N GLU A 165 -14.09 -21.15 -6.23
CA GLU A 165 -15.29 -20.60 -6.88
C GLU A 165 -15.30 -19.06 -6.87
N ALA A 166 -14.47 -18.44 -6.01
CA ALA A 166 -14.28 -17.00 -5.93
C ALA A 166 -12.81 -16.61 -6.21
N PRO A 167 -12.32 -16.77 -7.45
CA PRO A 167 -10.88 -16.58 -7.77
C PRO A 167 -10.42 -15.12 -7.64
N ALA A 168 -11.34 -14.17 -7.63
CA ALA A 168 -11.08 -12.74 -7.43
C ALA A 168 -11.01 -12.36 -5.94
N ALA A 169 -11.47 -13.21 -5.02
CA ALA A 169 -11.48 -12.94 -3.59
C ALA A 169 -10.08 -12.96 -2.96
N ARG A 170 -9.86 -12.06 -2.02
CA ARG A 170 -8.59 -11.85 -1.32
C ARG A 170 -8.84 -11.61 0.17
N TYR A 171 -7.85 -12.02 0.98
CA TYR A 171 -7.73 -11.57 2.35
C TYR A 171 -6.70 -10.45 2.43
N MET A 172 -7.02 -9.40 3.18
CA MET A 172 -6.06 -8.44 3.71
C MET A 172 -5.89 -8.72 5.19
N VAL A 173 -4.66 -9.03 5.60
CA VAL A 173 -4.33 -9.38 6.98
C VAL A 173 -3.17 -8.52 7.49
N GLN A 174 -3.23 -8.12 8.75
CA GLN A 174 -2.15 -7.38 9.37
C GLN A 174 -1.07 -8.33 9.89
N VAL A 175 0.13 -8.23 9.32
CA VAL A 175 1.30 -9.05 9.67
C VAL A 175 2.11 -8.41 10.80
N LYS A 176 2.10 -7.08 10.85
CA LYS A 176 2.81 -6.28 11.86
C LYS A 176 1.98 -5.07 12.25
N SER A 177 1.93 -4.79 13.53
CA SER A 177 1.42 -3.54 14.09
C SER A 177 2.30 -3.11 15.27
N ASN A 178 2.77 -1.85 15.23
CA ASN A 178 3.56 -1.26 16.31
C ASN A 178 2.73 -0.26 17.14
N LEU A 179 1.51 0.06 16.72
CA LEU A 179 0.73 1.16 17.27
C LEU A 179 -0.51 0.69 18.03
N ALA A 180 -1.01 -0.50 17.72
CA ALA A 180 -2.22 -1.08 18.29
C ALA A 180 -2.15 -2.61 18.22
N PRO A 181 -3.04 -3.35 18.89
CA PRO A 181 -3.27 -4.76 18.60
C PRO A 181 -3.56 -4.97 17.10
N THR A 182 -3.27 -6.16 16.58
CA THR A 182 -3.62 -6.50 15.20
C THR A 182 -5.13 -6.43 15.01
N GLY A 183 -5.54 -5.77 13.92
CA GLY A 183 -6.95 -5.67 13.55
C GLY A 183 -7.47 -6.94 12.89
N SER A 184 -8.78 -6.98 12.68
CA SER A 184 -9.48 -8.03 11.95
C SER A 184 -8.93 -8.18 10.52
N ALA A 185 -8.99 -9.39 9.98
CA ALA A 185 -8.76 -9.59 8.55
C ALA A 185 -9.95 -9.06 7.75
N ILE A 186 -9.68 -8.56 6.55
CA ILE A 186 -10.71 -8.10 5.64
C ILE A 186 -10.76 -9.02 4.42
N LEU A 187 -11.95 -9.56 4.16
CA LEU A 187 -12.27 -10.22 2.92
C LEU A 187 -12.76 -9.20 1.90
N PHE A 188 -12.15 -9.18 0.72
CA PHE A 188 -12.58 -8.34 -0.39
C PHE A 188 -12.46 -9.09 -1.73
N GLU A 189 -13.16 -8.63 -2.74
CA GLU A 189 -13.09 -9.14 -4.10
C GLU A 189 -12.59 -8.05 -5.05
N VAL A 190 -11.72 -8.45 -5.99
CA VAL A 190 -11.26 -7.55 -7.05
C VAL A 190 -12.30 -7.52 -8.14
N ALA A 191 -13.01 -6.40 -8.25
CA ALA A 191 -14.07 -6.16 -9.22
C ALA A 191 -13.58 -5.36 -10.44
N GLU A 192 -14.45 -5.16 -11.40
CA GLU A 192 -14.16 -4.36 -12.60
C GLU A 192 -13.85 -2.90 -12.22
N LYS A 193 -14.69 -2.30 -11.41
CA LYS A 193 -14.64 -0.88 -11.02
C LYS A 193 -13.81 -0.59 -9.76
N GLY A 194 -13.05 -1.56 -9.24
CA GLY A 194 -12.28 -1.36 -8.02
C GLY A 194 -12.20 -2.63 -7.18
N VAL A 195 -12.56 -2.52 -5.90
CA VAL A 195 -12.72 -3.66 -5.00
C VAL A 195 -14.04 -3.56 -4.23
N ASP A 196 -14.67 -4.71 -4.02
CA ASP A 196 -15.84 -4.86 -3.18
C ASP A 196 -15.39 -5.43 -1.83
N PHE A 197 -15.56 -4.65 -0.76
CA PHE A 197 -15.27 -5.09 0.59
C PHE A 197 -16.44 -5.92 1.13
N ILE A 198 -16.18 -7.17 1.53
CA ILE A 198 -17.23 -8.15 1.81
C ILE A 198 -17.49 -8.27 3.32
N SER A 199 -16.45 -8.52 4.11
CA SER A 199 -16.59 -8.69 5.56
C SER A 199 -15.29 -8.52 6.30
N GLU A 200 -15.40 -8.19 7.59
CA GLU A 200 -14.33 -8.41 8.56
C GLU A 200 -14.44 -9.82 9.14
N MET A 201 -13.31 -10.37 9.57
CA MET A 201 -13.25 -11.68 10.21
C MET A 201 -12.07 -11.80 11.17
N GLU A 202 -12.26 -12.58 12.21
CA GLU A 202 -11.19 -13.00 13.10
C GLU A 202 -10.29 -14.02 12.37
N MET A 203 -9.14 -13.56 11.91
CA MET A 203 -8.17 -14.40 11.20
C MET A 203 -6.77 -13.81 11.39
N THR A 204 -5.82 -14.65 11.76
CA THR A 204 -4.41 -14.28 11.83
C THR A 204 -3.76 -14.32 10.43
N ALA A 205 -2.63 -13.63 10.28
CA ALA A 205 -1.85 -13.71 9.05
C ALA A 205 -1.37 -15.16 8.77
N GLU A 206 -1.01 -15.89 9.82
CA GLU A 206 -0.57 -17.28 9.70
C GLU A 206 -1.68 -18.18 9.14
N GLU A 207 -2.90 -18.09 9.67
CA GLU A 207 -4.06 -18.82 9.18
C GLU A 207 -4.38 -18.49 7.72
N ALA A 208 -4.33 -17.19 7.34
CA ALA A 208 -4.56 -16.75 5.97
C ALA A 208 -3.56 -17.36 4.99
N PHE A 209 -2.28 -17.45 5.36
CA PHE A 209 -1.24 -18.03 4.51
C PHE A 209 -1.25 -19.58 4.52
N GLN A 210 -1.56 -20.22 5.64
CA GLN A 210 -1.69 -21.70 5.73
C GLN A 210 -2.87 -22.20 4.91
N SER A 211 -3.94 -21.43 4.80
CA SER A 211 -5.11 -21.80 3.98
C SER A 211 -4.77 -22.03 2.50
N LEU A 212 -3.63 -21.52 2.03
CA LEU A 212 -3.12 -21.67 0.67
C LEU A 212 -2.15 -22.84 0.49
N ALA A 213 -1.69 -23.46 1.59
CA ALA A 213 -0.80 -24.61 1.50
C ALA A 213 -1.57 -25.80 0.91
N PRO A 214 -1.00 -26.57 -0.04
CA PRO A 214 -1.64 -27.80 -0.48
C PRO A 214 -1.78 -28.70 0.77
N LYS A 215 -3.00 -29.18 1.03
CA LYS A 215 -3.21 -30.22 2.05
C LYS A 215 -2.32 -31.39 1.64
N MET A 216 -1.31 -31.69 2.45
CA MET A 216 -0.55 -32.94 2.29
C MET A 216 -1.55 -34.07 2.51
N GLY A 217 -1.83 -34.81 1.44
CA GLY A 217 -2.63 -36.02 1.44
C GLY A 217 -1.84 -37.20 2.01
#